data_d0ad44bc7f054fd8c9ffe79ef6f75cc2
#
_entry.id   d0ad44bc7f054fd8c9ffe79ef6f75cc2
#
_cell.length_a   1.000
_cell.length_b   1.000
_cell.length_c   1.000
_cell.angle_alpha   90.00
_cell.angle_beta   90.00
_cell.angle_gamma   90.00
#
_symmetry.space_group_name_H-M   'P 1'
#
loop_
_entity.id
_entity.type
_entity.pdbx_description
1 polymer ?
#
loop_
_entity_poly.entity_id
_entity_poly.type
_entity_poly.pdbx_seq_one_letter_code
_entity_poly.pdbx_strand_id
1 'polypeptide(L)'
;MLPTLKKHQKNIFYMNKIYLISIFFYFGCQVSSNNDKWINSLPKPANLTNEEFEVYLPQFQYKFPNYYDRIKAINKWRLNTPYGLFCLGEERGIDKDPLIRHDSSDCTVHILTTMAFAESSSYLEARNMIKKIHYKQNGKGVRNPSFNSRWHFTSDRILHHPKTIDITSKVANAESLETLDIELNKKENGDEFLDLNWTS
;
A
#
# COMPACT_ATOMS: atom_id res chain seq x y z
N MET A 1 -12.03 -11.16 -67.98
CA MET A 1 -11.27 -12.12 -67.19
C MET A 1 -10.41 -11.37 -66.14
N LEU A 2 -10.89 -11.14 -64.95
CA LEU A 2 -10.13 -10.52 -63.87
C LEU A 2 -10.67 -11.02 -62.53
N PRO A 3 -10.08 -12.12 -61.95
CA PRO A 3 -10.37 -12.49 -60.57
C PRO A 3 -9.17 -12.33 -59.59
N THR A 4 -8.00 -11.85 -60.03
CA THR A 4 -6.76 -11.94 -59.23
C THR A 4 -6.45 -10.71 -58.39
N LEU A 5 -7.05 -9.56 -58.62
CA LEU A 5 -6.75 -8.31 -57.89
C LEU A 5 -7.45 -8.18 -56.51
N LYS A 6 -8.61 -8.85 -56.33
CA LYS A 6 -9.34 -8.76 -55.02
C LYS A 6 -8.73 -9.57 -53.89
N LYS A 7 -7.93 -10.60 -54.18
CA LYS A 7 -7.32 -11.46 -53.14
C LYS A 7 -6.09 -10.82 -52.54
N HIS A 8 -5.32 -10.02 -53.29
CA HIS A 8 -4.16 -9.31 -52.80
C HIS A 8 -4.51 -8.13 -51.87
N GLN A 9 -5.60 -7.41 -52.18
CA GLN A 9 -6.02 -6.28 -51.32
C GLN A 9 -6.53 -6.71 -49.94
N LYS A 10 -7.19 -7.87 -49.82
CA LYS A 10 -7.62 -8.41 -48.52
C LYS A 10 -6.44 -8.81 -47.63
N ASN A 11 -5.39 -9.38 -48.21
CA ASN A 11 -4.21 -9.80 -47.42
C ASN A 11 -3.38 -8.60 -46.92
N ILE A 12 -3.29 -7.52 -47.67
CA ILE A 12 -2.60 -6.29 -47.28
C ILE A 12 -3.34 -5.62 -46.10
N PHE A 13 -4.69 -5.64 -46.13
CA PHE A 13 -5.50 -5.05 -45.06
C PHE A 13 -5.42 -5.86 -43.75
N TYR A 14 -5.31 -7.18 -43.80
CA TYR A 14 -5.09 -8.05 -42.65
C TYR A 14 -3.68 -7.92 -42.07
N MET A 15 -2.67 -7.83 -42.88
CA MET A 15 -1.29 -7.61 -42.44
C MET A 15 -1.16 -6.27 -41.72
N ASN A 16 -1.72 -5.18 -42.24
CA ASN A 16 -1.65 -3.86 -41.58
C ASN A 16 -2.37 -3.84 -40.21
N LYS A 17 -3.46 -4.60 -40.03
CA LYS A 17 -4.14 -4.72 -38.73
C LYS A 17 -3.30 -5.49 -37.71
N ILE A 18 -2.59 -6.54 -38.13
CA ILE A 18 -1.72 -7.32 -37.24
C ILE A 18 -0.50 -6.48 -36.77
N TYR A 19 0.09 -5.68 -37.65
CA TYR A 19 1.19 -4.78 -37.31
C TYR A 19 0.75 -3.67 -36.32
N LEU A 20 -0.45 -3.10 -36.50
CA LEU A 20 -1.00 -2.12 -35.56
C LEU A 20 -1.24 -2.71 -34.16
N ILE A 21 -1.78 -3.92 -34.05
CA ILE A 21 -1.98 -4.59 -32.78
C ILE A 21 -0.64 -4.93 -32.11
N SER A 22 0.34 -5.40 -32.85
CA SER A 22 1.68 -5.69 -32.30
C SER A 22 2.40 -4.42 -31.82
N ILE A 23 2.23 -3.28 -32.48
CA ILE A 23 2.80 -2.01 -32.04
C ILE A 23 2.17 -1.56 -30.70
N PHE A 24 0.86 -1.71 -30.53
CA PHE A 24 0.20 -1.39 -29.25
C PHE A 24 0.68 -2.28 -28.09
N PHE A 25 0.88 -3.58 -28.33
CA PHE A 25 1.45 -4.48 -27.31
C PHE A 25 2.89 -4.13 -26.95
N TYR A 26 3.69 -3.71 -27.92
CA TYR A 26 5.09 -3.34 -27.69
C TYR A 26 5.23 -2.05 -26.87
N PHE A 27 4.39 -1.06 -27.13
CA PHE A 27 4.37 0.19 -26.34
C PHE A 27 3.86 -0.04 -24.91
N GLY A 28 2.86 -0.88 -24.68
CA GLY A 28 2.38 -1.22 -23.34
C GLY A 28 3.44 -1.88 -22.47
N CYS A 29 4.21 -2.81 -23.01
CA CYS A 29 5.31 -3.46 -22.30
C CYS A 29 6.50 -2.51 -22.02
N GLN A 30 6.79 -1.57 -22.91
CA GLN A 30 7.89 -0.62 -22.70
C GLN A 30 7.59 0.43 -21.62
N VAL A 31 6.34 0.91 -21.53
CA VAL A 31 5.95 1.87 -20.49
C VAL A 31 6.09 1.25 -19.09
N SER A 32 5.66 -0.01 -18.91
CA SER A 32 5.85 -0.73 -17.64
C SER A 32 7.35 -0.90 -17.30
N SER A 33 8.20 -1.24 -18.29
CA SER A 33 9.63 -1.41 -18.08
C SER A 33 10.36 -0.11 -17.72
N ASN A 34 9.93 1.04 -18.24
CA ASN A 34 10.53 2.35 -17.92
C ASN A 34 10.23 2.80 -16.49
N ASN A 35 9.02 2.61 -16.03
CA ASN A 35 8.65 2.92 -14.65
C ASN A 35 9.39 2.03 -13.65
N ASP A 36 9.54 0.75 -13.97
CA ASP A 36 10.28 -0.18 -13.15
C ASP A 36 11.78 0.15 -13.08
N LYS A 37 12.38 0.51 -14.20
CA LYS A 37 13.78 0.98 -14.23
C LYS A 37 13.95 2.23 -13.38
N TRP A 38 13.03 3.19 -13.48
CA TRP A 38 13.08 4.40 -12.68
C TRP A 38 12.96 4.09 -11.18
N ILE A 39 11.99 3.27 -10.74
CA ILE A 39 11.83 2.89 -9.34
C ILE A 39 13.10 2.20 -8.82
N ASN A 40 13.68 1.30 -9.62
CA ASN A 40 14.88 0.57 -9.23
C ASN A 40 16.16 1.43 -9.21
N SER A 41 16.15 2.60 -9.87
CA SER A 41 17.26 3.56 -9.85
C SER A 41 17.23 4.48 -8.63
N LEU A 42 16.10 4.53 -7.90
CA LEU A 42 15.99 5.36 -6.70
C LEU A 42 16.77 4.74 -5.53
N PRO A 43 17.32 5.55 -4.63
CA PRO A 43 17.84 5.06 -3.37
C PRO A 43 16.73 4.36 -2.58
N LYS A 44 17.08 3.35 -1.78
CA LYS A 44 16.09 2.63 -0.98
C LYS A 44 15.58 3.50 0.16
N PRO A 45 14.26 3.51 0.44
CA PRO A 45 13.68 4.33 1.52
C PRO A 45 14.35 4.10 2.87
N ALA A 46 14.78 2.88 3.15
CA ALA A 46 15.44 2.54 4.41
C ALA A 46 16.77 3.30 4.65
N ASN A 47 17.36 3.84 3.60
CA ASN A 47 18.64 4.55 3.65
C ASN A 47 18.48 6.08 3.56
N LEU A 48 17.24 6.57 3.45
CA LEU A 48 16.94 8.00 3.32
C LEU A 48 16.79 8.66 4.68
N THR A 49 17.16 9.92 4.76
CA THR A 49 16.73 10.82 5.84
C THR A 49 15.30 11.33 5.59
N ASN A 50 14.66 11.87 6.62
CA ASN A 50 13.31 12.40 6.49
C ASN A 50 13.22 13.54 5.45
N GLU A 51 14.28 14.35 5.35
CA GLU A 51 14.39 15.48 4.44
C GLU A 51 14.52 15.03 2.97
N GLU A 52 15.17 13.89 2.72
CA GLU A 52 15.32 13.37 1.37
C GLU A 52 13.99 12.89 0.77
N PHE A 53 12.99 12.54 1.60
CA PHE A 53 11.65 12.23 1.09
C PHE A 53 10.97 13.42 0.40
N GLU A 54 11.33 14.65 0.73
CA GLU A 54 10.85 15.87 0.05
C GLU A 54 11.22 15.90 -1.45
N VAL A 55 12.27 15.18 -1.83
CA VAL A 55 12.69 15.04 -3.24
C VAL A 55 11.89 13.97 -3.97
N TYR A 56 11.61 12.83 -3.31
CA TYR A 56 11.08 11.65 -4.00
C TYR A 56 9.55 11.57 -3.97
N LEU A 57 8.89 11.93 -2.87
CA LEU A 57 7.43 11.83 -2.78
C LEU A 57 6.70 12.65 -3.85
N PRO A 58 7.08 13.92 -4.15
CA PRO A 58 6.47 14.66 -5.24
C PRO A 58 6.65 14.00 -6.61
N GLN A 59 7.77 13.31 -6.84
CA GLN A 59 8.00 12.61 -8.10
C GLN A 59 7.06 11.40 -8.27
N PHE A 60 6.75 10.68 -7.18
CA PHE A 60 5.74 9.62 -7.21
C PHE A 60 4.35 10.19 -7.49
N GLN A 61 3.98 11.33 -6.89
CA GLN A 61 2.69 11.99 -7.15
C GLN A 61 2.56 12.38 -8.63
N TYR A 62 3.61 12.95 -9.21
CA TYR A 62 3.63 13.38 -10.61
C TYR A 62 3.62 12.18 -11.58
N LYS A 63 4.48 11.17 -11.36
CA LYS A 63 4.62 10.01 -12.25
C LYS A 63 3.43 9.06 -12.20
N PHE A 64 2.79 8.94 -11.06
CA PHE A 64 1.68 8.03 -10.82
C PHE A 64 0.47 8.80 -10.26
N PRO A 65 -0.24 9.58 -11.10
CA PRO A 65 -1.39 10.37 -10.64
C PRO A 65 -2.53 9.49 -10.11
N ASN A 66 -2.67 8.27 -10.64
CA ASN A 66 -3.61 7.29 -10.10
C ASN A 66 -3.11 6.74 -8.76
N TYR A 67 -3.96 6.77 -7.75
CA TYR A 67 -3.62 6.35 -6.40
C TYR A 67 -3.17 4.88 -6.30
N TYR A 68 -3.87 3.98 -6.99
CA TYR A 68 -3.56 2.54 -6.95
C TYR A 68 -2.23 2.22 -7.65
N ASP A 69 -1.91 2.90 -8.73
CA ASP A 69 -0.63 2.74 -9.41
C ASP A 69 0.51 3.33 -8.57
N ARG A 70 0.25 4.43 -7.87
CA ARG A 70 1.19 5.03 -6.92
C ARG A 70 1.47 4.13 -5.72
N ILE A 71 0.44 3.49 -5.14
CA ILE A 71 0.64 2.47 -4.09
C ILE A 71 1.53 1.33 -4.59
N LYS A 72 1.27 0.79 -5.79
CA LYS A 72 2.09 -0.29 -6.38
C LYS A 72 3.55 0.15 -6.56
N ALA A 73 3.75 1.37 -7.07
CA ALA A 73 5.08 1.93 -7.29
C ALA A 73 5.86 2.12 -5.98
N ILE A 74 5.22 2.69 -4.96
CA ILE A 74 5.84 2.89 -3.63
C ILE A 74 6.06 1.56 -2.92
N ASN A 75 5.13 0.61 -3.02
CA ASN A 75 5.34 -0.76 -2.53
C ASN A 75 6.62 -1.36 -3.13
N LYS A 76 6.79 -1.24 -4.45
CA LYS A 76 7.96 -1.74 -5.16
C LYS A 76 9.24 -1.03 -4.71
N TRP A 77 9.19 0.29 -4.50
CA TRP A 77 10.31 1.07 -4.00
C TRP A 77 10.75 0.62 -2.60
N ARG A 78 9.79 0.22 -1.75
CA ARG A 78 10.02 -0.25 -0.38
C ARG A 78 10.39 -1.72 -0.25
N LEU A 79 10.47 -2.48 -1.36
CA LEU A 79 10.93 -3.87 -1.30
C LEU A 79 12.34 -3.97 -0.70
N ASN A 80 12.55 -5.00 0.12
CA ASN A 80 13.78 -5.26 0.87
C ASN A 80 14.05 -4.25 2.01
N THR A 81 13.04 -3.55 2.50
CA THR A 81 13.14 -2.86 3.80
C THR A 81 13.46 -3.91 4.89
N PRO A 82 14.42 -3.65 5.79
CA PRO A 82 14.74 -4.55 6.89
C PRO A 82 13.51 -4.93 7.71
N TYR A 83 13.45 -6.18 8.16
CA TYR A 83 12.33 -6.65 8.95
C TYR A 83 12.48 -6.23 10.42
N GLY A 84 11.39 -5.74 11.02
CA GLY A 84 11.30 -5.40 12.42
C GLY A 84 9.84 -5.46 12.88
N LEU A 85 9.60 -6.14 14.01
CA LEU A 85 8.25 -6.28 14.58
C LEU A 85 7.89 -5.07 15.45
N PHE A 86 6.62 -4.68 15.42
CA PHE A 86 6.03 -3.67 16.31
C PHE A 86 6.78 -2.34 16.33
N CYS A 87 7.19 -1.86 15.18
CA CYS A 87 8.09 -0.71 15.05
C CYS A 87 7.38 0.65 14.92
N LEU A 88 6.06 0.75 15.10
CA LEU A 88 5.31 2.01 15.11
C LEU A 88 4.74 2.31 16.48
N GLY A 89 4.93 3.53 16.94
CA GLY A 89 4.50 4.02 18.22
C GLY A 89 3.99 5.46 18.20
N GLU A 90 3.94 6.08 19.35
CA GLU A 90 3.43 7.45 19.54
C GLU A 90 4.54 8.47 19.80
N GLU A 91 5.82 8.08 19.72
CA GLU A 91 7.00 8.88 20.06
C GLU A 91 7.01 9.34 21.53
N ARG A 92 6.09 8.85 22.34
CA ARG A 92 5.87 9.22 23.74
C ARG A 92 4.97 8.22 24.46
N GLY A 93 4.92 8.33 25.78
CA GLY A 93 4.01 7.51 26.58
C GLY A 93 4.47 6.05 26.68
N ILE A 94 3.57 5.12 26.45
CA ILE A 94 3.79 3.68 26.60
C ILE A 94 4.71 3.18 25.48
N ASP A 95 4.44 3.58 24.24
CA ASP A 95 5.22 3.15 23.08
C ASP A 95 5.95 4.37 22.47
N LYS A 96 7.27 4.36 22.59
CA LYS A 96 8.14 5.46 22.15
C LYS A 96 8.66 5.30 20.73
N ASP A 97 8.28 4.25 20.04
CA ASP A 97 8.61 4.07 18.64
C ASP A 97 8.06 5.21 17.78
N PRO A 98 8.65 5.49 16.61
CA PRO A 98 8.23 6.58 15.75
C PRO A 98 6.81 6.39 15.19
N LEU A 99 6.10 7.50 14.96
CA LEU A 99 4.76 7.49 14.33
C LEU A 99 4.78 6.93 12.91
N ILE A 100 5.86 7.14 12.18
CA ILE A 100 6.07 6.63 10.82
C ILE A 100 7.48 6.07 10.71
N ARG A 101 7.63 4.95 10.02
CA ARG A 101 8.92 4.28 9.89
C ARG A 101 9.14 3.82 8.46
N HIS A 102 10.34 4.04 7.94
CA HIS A 102 10.75 3.67 6.59
C HIS A 102 11.98 2.77 6.56
N ASP A 103 12.76 2.72 7.64
CA ASP A 103 14.02 1.99 7.79
C ASP A 103 13.83 0.53 8.24
N SER A 104 12.69 0.23 8.84
CA SER A 104 12.31 -1.11 9.29
C SER A 104 10.82 -1.34 9.10
N SER A 105 10.39 -2.59 8.88
CA SER A 105 8.99 -2.88 8.55
C SER A 105 8.58 -4.30 8.90
N ASP A 106 7.43 -4.44 9.54
CA ASP A 106 6.58 -5.62 9.47
C ASP A 106 5.45 -5.42 8.45
N CYS A 107 4.51 -6.35 8.36
CA CYS A 107 3.38 -6.26 7.42
C CYS A 107 2.49 -5.03 7.68
N THR A 108 2.24 -4.68 8.93
CA THR A 108 1.41 -3.53 9.30
C THR A 108 2.12 -2.22 8.99
N VAL A 109 3.39 -2.09 9.39
CA VAL A 109 4.23 -0.93 9.08
C VAL A 109 4.36 -0.73 7.58
N HIS A 110 4.54 -1.83 6.82
CA HIS A 110 4.67 -1.78 5.37
C HIS A 110 3.42 -1.18 4.72
N ILE A 111 2.24 -1.69 5.06
CA ILE A 111 0.96 -1.22 4.50
C ILE A 111 0.72 0.24 4.88
N LEU A 112 0.80 0.58 6.17
CA LEU A 112 0.47 1.92 6.65
C LEU A 112 1.40 2.99 6.12
N THR A 113 2.71 2.73 6.15
CA THR A 113 3.70 3.68 5.61
C THR A 113 3.57 3.84 4.09
N THR A 114 3.29 2.75 3.35
CA THR A 114 3.04 2.83 1.90
C THR A 114 1.80 3.67 1.59
N MET A 115 0.70 3.46 2.32
CA MET A 115 -0.51 4.28 2.15
C MET A 115 -0.24 5.75 2.46
N ALA A 116 0.49 6.03 3.53
CA ALA A 116 0.83 7.38 3.91
C ALA A 116 1.68 8.09 2.85
N PHE A 117 2.72 7.45 2.35
CA PHE A 117 3.54 7.98 1.27
C PHE A 117 2.76 8.16 -0.03
N ALA A 118 1.85 7.24 -0.35
CA ALA A 118 1.04 7.33 -1.55
C ALA A 118 0.06 8.50 -1.54
N GLU A 119 -0.34 9.00 -0.39
CA GLU A 119 -1.24 10.15 -0.24
C GLU A 119 -0.51 11.48 0.03
N SER A 120 0.82 11.48 0.05
CA SER A 120 1.60 12.63 0.53
C SER A 120 2.66 13.07 -0.46
N SER A 121 2.90 14.37 -0.48
CA SER A 121 3.98 15.01 -1.27
C SER A 121 5.20 15.38 -0.43
N SER A 122 5.10 15.21 0.91
CA SER A 122 6.18 15.49 1.86
C SER A 122 6.20 14.47 2.99
N TYR A 123 7.32 14.36 3.68
CA TYR A 123 7.43 13.49 4.85
C TYR A 123 6.50 13.94 5.99
N LEU A 124 6.37 15.24 6.18
CA LEU A 124 5.46 15.79 7.19
C LEU A 124 3.99 15.46 6.89
N GLU A 125 3.58 15.55 5.63
CA GLU A 125 2.24 15.12 5.20
C GLU A 125 2.04 13.63 5.43
N ALA A 126 3.02 12.79 5.10
CA ALA A 126 2.96 11.34 5.33
C ALA A 126 2.82 11.03 6.83
N ARG A 127 3.59 11.70 7.68
CA ARG A 127 3.47 11.58 9.13
C ARG A 127 2.08 11.99 9.65
N ASN A 128 1.48 13.04 9.10
CA ASN A 128 0.11 13.42 9.43
C ASN A 128 -0.93 12.43 8.85
N MET A 129 -0.62 11.81 7.72
CA MET A 129 -1.47 10.77 7.15
C MET A 129 -1.49 9.51 8.03
N ILE A 130 -0.35 9.10 8.60
CA ILE A 130 -0.31 7.99 9.59
C ILE A 130 -1.27 8.25 10.74
N LYS A 131 -1.31 9.47 11.29
CA LYS A 131 -2.28 9.80 12.35
C LYS A 131 -3.72 9.56 11.89
N LYS A 132 -4.03 9.83 10.62
CA LYS A 132 -5.38 9.62 10.07
C LYS A 132 -5.74 8.15 9.88
N ILE A 133 -4.78 7.30 9.50
CA ILE A 133 -5.05 5.91 9.14
C ILE A 133 -4.79 4.91 10.26
N HIS A 134 -4.06 5.30 11.30
CA HIS A 134 -3.64 4.39 12.37
C HIS A 134 -4.26 4.71 13.74
N TYR A 135 -4.85 5.89 13.93
CA TYR A 135 -5.38 6.31 15.22
C TYR A 135 -6.86 6.70 15.14
N LYS A 136 -7.61 6.33 16.18
CA LYS A 136 -9.03 6.69 16.36
C LYS A 136 -9.18 8.19 16.61
N GLN A 137 -10.32 8.75 16.21
CA GLN A 137 -10.71 10.10 16.60
C GLN A 137 -11.29 10.08 18.01
N ASN A 138 -11.02 11.13 18.78
CA ASN A 138 -11.75 11.39 20.02
C ASN A 138 -13.14 11.98 19.72
N GLY A 139 -13.97 12.17 20.75
CA GLY A 139 -15.30 12.75 20.62
C GLY A 139 -15.37 14.18 20.04
N LYS A 140 -14.22 14.86 19.88
CA LYS A 140 -14.10 16.18 19.24
C LYS A 140 -13.58 16.10 17.81
N GLY A 141 -13.45 14.91 17.22
CA GLY A 141 -12.94 14.71 15.88
C GLY A 141 -11.41 14.83 15.76
N VAL A 142 -10.68 14.99 16.86
CA VAL A 142 -9.24 15.14 16.87
C VAL A 142 -8.56 13.78 17.03
N ARG A 143 -7.51 13.54 16.24
CA ARG A 143 -6.64 12.36 16.38
C ARG A 143 -5.40 12.74 17.17
N ASN A 144 -5.36 12.31 18.41
CA ASN A 144 -4.19 12.45 19.27
C ASN A 144 -3.53 11.07 19.42
N PRO A 145 -2.37 10.82 18.78
CA PRO A 145 -1.71 9.53 18.88
C PRO A 145 -1.43 9.15 20.32
N SER A 146 -1.92 8.00 20.72
CA SER A 146 -1.68 7.37 22.01
C SER A 146 -1.92 5.86 21.86
N PHE A 147 -1.35 5.07 22.75
CA PHE A 147 -1.55 3.62 22.74
C PHE A 147 -3.04 3.25 22.71
N ASN A 148 -3.87 3.86 23.53
CA ASN A 148 -5.30 3.58 23.60
C ASN A 148 -6.11 4.05 22.37
N SER A 149 -5.61 5.04 21.62
CA SER A 149 -6.27 5.52 20.41
C SER A 149 -5.82 4.80 19.14
N ARG A 150 -4.81 3.93 19.23
CA ARG A 150 -4.30 3.15 18.10
C ARG A 150 -5.31 2.10 17.64
N TRP A 151 -5.35 1.83 16.34
CA TRP A 151 -5.97 0.63 15.79
C TRP A 151 -5.01 -0.55 15.93
N HIS A 152 -5.12 -1.31 17.02
CA HIS A 152 -4.22 -2.42 17.30
C HIS A 152 -4.43 -3.60 16.34
N PHE A 153 -5.68 -3.88 16.01
CA PHE A 153 -6.02 -5.00 15.13
C PHE A 153 -6.39 -4.53 13.73
N THR A 154 -5.94 -5.27 12.73
CA THR A 154 -6.27 -5.00 11.32
C THR A 154 -7.77 -5.18 11.07
N SER A 155 -8.42 -6.16 11.71
CA SER A 155 -9.87 -6.37 11.64
C SER A 155 -10.66 -5.13 12.06
N ASP A 156 -10.32 -4.54 13.21
CA ASP A 156 -10.99 -3.32 13.69
C ASP A 156 -10.81 -2.15 12.70
N ARG A 157 -9.61 -2.02 12.14
CA ARG A 157 -9.34 -1.00 11.13
C ARG A 157 -10.16 -1.22 9.87
N ILE A 158 -10.28 -2.45 9.39
CA ILE A 158 -11.07 -2.78 8.21
C ILE A 158 -12.55 -2.44 8.43
N LEU A 159 -13.09 -2.78 9.61
CA LEU A 159 -14.51 -2.58 9.92
C LEU A 159 -14.89 -1.13 10.20
N HIS A 160 -14.00 -0.37 10.81
CA HIS A 160 -14.36 0.94 11.37
C HIS A 160 -13.64 2.13 10.76
N HIS A 161 -12.59 1.93 9.96
CA HIS A 161 -11.85 3.02 9.36
C HIS A 161 -12.43 3.41 7.99
N PRO A 162 -12.73 4.70 7.72
CA PRO A 162 -13.44 5.13 6.51
C PRO A 162 -12.67 4.90 5.19
N LYS A 163 -11.37 4.66 5.25
CA LYS A 163 -10.51 4.38 4.07
C LYS A 163 -10.30 2.89 3.80
N THR A 164 -10.85 2.02 4.63
CA THR A 164 -10.75 0.57 4.47
C THR A 164 -12.15 -0.02 4.33
N ILE A 165 -12.30 -0.98 3.44
CA ILE A 165 -13.58 -1.63 3.16
C ILE A 165 -13.32 -3.13 3.12
N ASP A 166 -14.12 -3.89 3.86
CA ASP A 166 -14.16 -5.33 3.70
C ASP A 166 -14.83 -5.68 2.36
N ILE A 167 -14.08 -6.36 1.50
CA ILE A 167 -14.55 -6.81 0.18
C ILE A 167 -14.74 -8.32 0.12
N THR A 168 -14.65 -9.03 1.23
CA THR A 168 -14.71 -10.50 1.27
C THR A 168 -15.95 -11.03 0.56
N SER A 169 -17.13 -10.48 0.85
CA SER A 169 -18.38 -10.85 0.20
C SER A 169 -18.48 -10.49 -1.28
N LYS A 170 -17.58 -9.65 -1.80
CA LYS A 170 -17.53 -9.28 -3.22
C LYS A 170 -16.62 -10.19 -4.03
N VAL A 171 -15.67 -10.87 -3.39
CA VAL A 171 -14.65 -11.68 -4.05
C VAL A 171 -14.80 -13.18 -3.77
N ALA A 172 -15.59 -13.57 -2.77
CA ALA A 172 -15.87 -14.96 -2.41
C ALA A 172 -17.38 -15.18 -2.31
N ASN A 173 -17.82 -16.40 -2.70
CA ASN A 173 -19.21 -16.80 -2.52
C ASN A 173 -19.47 -17.08 -1.04
N ALA A 174 -20.66 -16.77 -0.54
CA ALA A 174 -21.04 -16.97 0.86
C ALA A 174 -20.85 -18.43 1.31
N GLU A 175 -21.11 -19.40 0.44
CA GLU A 175 -20.95 -20.84 0.70
C GLU A 175 -19.48 -21.27 0.89
N SER A 176 -18.53 -20.47 0.43
CA SER A 176 -17.08 -20.71 0.59
C SER A 176 -16.46 -19.93 1.76
N LEU A 177 -17.28 -19.22 2.54
CA LEU A 177 -16.85 -18.45 3.69
C LEU A 177 -17.19 -19.19 4.97
N GLU A 178 -16.21 -19.29 5.86
CA GLU A 178 -16.38 -19.79 7.23
C GLU A 178 -16.15 -18.62 8.19
N THR A 179 -17.04 -18.44 9.15
CA THR A 179 -16.87 -17.46 10.23
C THR A 179 -16.23 -18.15 11.42
N LEU A 180 -15.08 -17.68 11.83
CA LEU A 180 -14.37 -18.14 13.03
C LEU A 180 -14.42 -17.03 14.08
N ASP A 181 -14.94 -17.35 15.25
CA ASP A 181 -14.81 -16.50 16.42
C ASP A 181 -13.48 -16.80 17.11
N ILE A 182 -12.57 -15.84 17.11
CA ILE A 182 -11.24 -15.97 17.70
C ILE A 182 -11.17 -15.06 18.92
N GLU A 183 -10.97 -15.64 20.09
CA GLU A 183 -10.63 -14.93 21.29
C GLU A 183 -9.10 -14.74 21.34
N LEU A 184 -8.66 -13.50 21.12
CA LEU A 184 -7.24 -13.15 21.19
C LEU A 184 -6.84 -12.90 22.64
N ASN A 185 -5.58 -13.22 22.96
CA ASN A 185 -5.03 -13.05 24.30
C ASN A 185 -5.76 -13.82 25.41
N LYS A 186 -6.37 -14.95 25.03
CA LYS A 186 -7.00 -15.86 25.99
C LYS A 186 -5.95 -16.43 26.92
N LYS A 187 -6.18 -16.28 28.22
CA LYS A 187 -5.35 -16.92 29.23
C LYS A 187 -5.67 -18.42 29.29
N GLU A 188 -4.75 -19.24 28.81
CA GLU A 188 -4.71 -20.65 29.15
C GLU A 188 -3.77 -20.82 30.35
N ASN A 189 -4.25 -21.42 31.42
CA ASN A 189 -3.48 -21.62 32.66
C ASN A 189 -2.99 -20.34 33.36
N GLY A 190 -3.57 -19.19 33.07
CA GLY A 190 -3.22 -17.92 33.69
C GLY A 190 -2.15 -17.09 32.97
N ASP A 191 -1.54 -17.64 31.92
CA ASP A 191 -0.54 -16.91 31.12
C ASP A 191 -1.18 -16.20 29.93
N GLU A 192 -0.71 -15.02 29.58
CA GLU A 192 -1.13 -14.31 28.40
C GLU A 192 -0.34 -14.79 27.17
N PHE A 193 -1.06 -15.02 26.08
CA PHE A 193 -0.45 -15.53 24.83
C PHE A 193 0.66 -14.58 24.28
N LEU A 194 0.54 -13.27 24.50
CA LEU A 194 1.47 -12.26 23.96
C LEU A 194 2.13 -11.40 25.05
N ASP A 195 2.02 -11.69 26.31
CA ASP A 195 2.52 -10.84 27.40
C ASP A 195 2.20 -9.34 27.21
N LEU A 196 1.02 -9.08 26.64
CA LEU A 196 0.53 -7.74 26.36
C LEU A 196 -0.55 -7.40 27.38
N ASN A 197 -0.27 -6.46 28.25
CA ASN A 197 -1.25 -5.88 29.17
C ASN A 197 -2.26 -5.02 28.39
N TRP A 198 -3.17 -5.66 27.66
CA TRP A 198 -4.26 -5.00 26.98
C TRP A 198 -5.43 -4.81 27.95
N THR A 199 -5.55 -3.63 28.51
CA THR A 199 -6.82 -3.18 29.07
C THR A 199 -7.59 -2.48 27.97
N SER A 200 -8.60 -3.16 27.43
CA SER A 200 -9.57 -2.57 26.51
C SER A 200 -10.41 -1.49 27.18
#